data_4036e7cd59dec227616521f3dbc2f11a
#
_entry.id   4036e7cd59dec227616521f3dbc2f11a
#
_cell.length_a   1.000
_cell.length_b   1.000
_cell.length_c   1.000
_cell.angle_alpha   90.00
_cell.angle_beta   90.00
_cell.angle_gamma   90.00
#
_symmetry.space_group_name_H-M   'P 1'
#
loop_
_entity.id
_entity.type
_entity.pdbx_description
1 polymer ?
#
loop_
_entity_poly.entity_id
_entity_poly.type
_entity_poly.pdbx_seq_one_letter_code
_entity_poly.pdbx_strand_id
1 'polypeptide(L)'
;MSAQGKGGAPDRDLRASVLDAARAAFAARGYARTTLKGVAAAAGVAPEVMRRYYHSKGELFAAAMRLPTDPASAIPALLAPGLEGLGERMVRLMLATLSDPEVREDMLSLIRAGASAATLTRALQEYMEINVIDRVVTAVGVPDARMRVALISSYLVGVGAGRYVIRMEPLASASDEYVVRLVAPTIQALLDPRTPLPKPTRDTTPRQGTTEAQEAQEASAPPTAPAEADDPPGGSMTPGGAP
;
A
#
# COMPACT_ATOMS: atom_id res chain seq x y z
N MET A 1 46.91 -13.36 -9.33
CA MET A 1 45.85 -14.03 -10.08
C MET A 1 44.57 -13.83 -9.27
N SER A 2 43.80 -12.86 -9.71
CA SER A 2 42.61 -12.37 -8.99
C SER A 2 41.36 -13.11 -9.47
N ALA A 3 40.72 -13.84 -8.58
CA ALA A 3 39.38 -14.40 -8.80
C ALA A 3 38.35 -13.42 -8.23
N GLN A 4 37.90 -12.49 -9.05
CA GLN A 4 36.78 -11.61 -8.75
C GLN A 4 35.60 -11.95 -9.65
N GLY A 5 34.40 -12.20 -9.04
CA GLY A 5 33.14 -11.76 -9.57
C GLY A 5 32.42 -12.68 -10.55
N LYS A 6 31.81 -13.78 -10.06
CA LYS A 6 30.74 -14.51 -10.78
C LYS A 6 29.50 -14.81 -9.91
N GLY A 7 29.14 -13.94 -8.96
CA GLY A 7 27.96 -14.10 -8.11
C GLY A 7 26.77 -13.17 -8.41
N GLY A 8 26.86 -12.25 -9.37
CA GLY A 8 25.94 -11.14 -9.46
C GLY A 8 24.70 -11.31 -10.36
N ALA A 9 24.76 -12.06 -11.44
CA ALA A 9 23.64 -12.16 -12.38
C ALA A 9 22.54 -13.15 -11.95
N PRO A 10 22.85 -14.42 -11.60
CA PRO A 10 21.81 -15.36 -11.19
C PRO A 10 21.10 -14.96 -9.88
N ASP A 11 21.77 -14.22 -9.01
CA ASP A 11 21.21 -13.73 -7.74
C ASP A 11 20.23 -12.57 -7.96
N ARG A 12 20.49 -11.68 -8.92
CA ARG A 12 19.56 -10.61 -9.34
C ARG A 12 18.31 -11.17 -9.98
N ASP A 13 18.45 -12.14 -10.86
CA ASP A 13 17.32 -12.76 -11.56
C ASP A 13 16.41 -13.49 -10.59
N LEU A 14 17.01 -14.19 -9.61
CA LEU A 14 16.27 -14.86 -8.56
C LEU A 14 15.50 -13.88 -7.67
N ARG A 15 16.15 -12.80 -7.26
CA ARG A 15 15.50 -11.75 -6.45
C ARG A 15 14.35 -11.07 -7.21
N ALA A 16 14.54 -10.77 -8.49
CA ALA A 16 13.48 -10.22 -9.33
C ALA A 16 12.28 -11.16 -9.44
N SER A 17 12.52 -12.45 -9.69
CA SER A 17 11.48 -13.49 -9.75
C SER A 17 10.70 -13.60 -8.43
N VAL A 18 11.38 -13.54 -7.29
CA VAL A 18 10.74 -13.55 -5.96
C VAL A 18 9.87 -12.32 -5.76
N LEU A 19 10.34 -11.13 -6.15
CA LEU A 19 9.56 -9.89 -6.01
C LEU A 19 8.34 -9.88 -6.93
N ASP A 20 8.44 -10.41 -8.14
CA ASP A 20 7.30 -10.51 -9.06
C ASP A 20 6.25 -11.51 -8.56
N ALA A 21 6.67 -12.68 -8.06
CA ALA A 21 5.79 -13.64 -7.42
C ALA A 21 5.12 -13.04 -6.15
N ALA A 22 5.85 -12.24 -5.38
CA ALA A 22 5.33 -11.54 -4.21
C ALA A 22 4.26 -10.52 -4.60
N ARG A 23 4.51 -9.66 -5.62
CA ARG A 23 3.51 -8.70 -6.13
C ARG A 23 2.24 -9.38 -6.57
N ALA A 24 2.36 -10.45 -7.36
CA ALA A 24 1.22 -11.23 -7.82
C ALA A 24 0.44 -11.86 -6.64
N ALA A 25 1.13 -12.41 -5.65
CA ALA A 25 0.51 -13.01 -4.48
C ALA A 25 -0.21 -11.98 -3.59
N PHE A 26 0.41 -10.82 -3.36
CA PHE A 26 -0.20 -9.73 -2.59
C PHE A 26 -1.40 -9.12 -3.33
N ALA A 27 -1.31 -8.94 -4.64
CA ALA A 27 -2.43 -8.48 -5.44
C ALA A 27 -3.62 -9.45 -5.40
N ALA A 28 -3.37 -10.74 -5.56
CA ALA A 28 -4.45 -11.74 -5.64
C ALA A 28 -5.11 -12.04 -4.28
N ARG A 29 -4.34 -12.04 -3.18
CA ARG A 29 -4.79 -12.56 -1.86
C ARG A 29 -4.80 -11.51 -0.74
N GLY A 30 -4.28 -10.32 -0.99
CA GLY A 30 -4.03 -9.31 0.03
C GLY A 30 -2.79 -9.63 0.87
N TYR A 31 -2.44 -8.68 1.76
CA TYR A 31 -1.29 -8.86 2.65
C TYR A 31 -1.56 -9.94 3.70
N ALA A 32 -2.72 -9.93 4.36
CA ALA A 32 -3.02 -10.81 5.49
C ALA A 32 -2.87 -12.29 5.12
N ARG A 33 -3.41 -12.71 3.99
CA ARG A 33 -3.45 -14.13 3.54
C ARG A 33 -2.22 -14.59 2.77
N THR A 34 -1.29 -13.71 2.44
CA THR A 34 -0.02 -14.08 1.78
C THR A 34 0.99 -14.55 2.82
N THR A 35 1.77 -15.59 2.49
CA THR A 35 2.83 -16.15 3.34
C THR A 35 4.15 -16.24 2.60
N LEU A 36 5.28 -16.12 3.32
CA LEU A 36 6.63 -16.30 2.74
C LEU A 36 6.77 -17.66 2.04
N LYS A 37 6.26 -18.73 2.65
CA LYS A 37 6.28 -20.07 2.06
C LYS A 37 5.49 -20.15 0.74
N GLY A 38 4.32 -19.50 0.70
CA GLY A 38 3.49 -19.46 -0.50
C GLY A 38 4.13 -18.69 -1.64
N VAL A 39 4.84 -17.58 -1.33
CA VAL A 39 5.60 -16.82 -2.33
C VAL A 39 6.81 -17.61 -2.81
N ALA A 40 7.55 -18.27 -1.91
CA ALA A 40 8.68 -19.11 -2.27
C ALA A 40 8.28 -20.21 -3.25
N ALA A 41 7.17 -20.91 -2.97
CA ALA A 41 6.62 -21.91 -3.87
C ALA A 41 6.22 -21.35 -5.24
N ALA A 42 5.58 -20.17 -5.26
CA ALA A 42 5.19 -19.50 -6.52
C ALA A 42 6.39 -19.02 -7.35
N ALA A 43 7.49 -18.63 -6.68
CA ALA A 43 8.74 -18.24 -7.33
C ALA A 43 9.65 -19.43 -7.71
N GLY A 44 9.27 -20.67 -7.35
CA GLY A 44 10.10 -21.85 -7.59
C GLY A 44 11.38 -21.89 -6.76
N VAL A 45 11.41 -21.22 -5.59
CA VAL A 45 12.58 -21.15 -4.70
C VAL A 45 12.36 -21.93 -3.41
N ALA A 46 13.44 -22.50 -2.88
CA ALA A 46 13.40 -23.16 -1.58
C ALA A 46 13.13 -22.11 -0.45
N PRO A 47 12.35 -22.46 0.57
CA PRO A 47 12.06 -21.54 1.68
C PRO A 47 13.31 -21.00 2.41
N GLU A 48 14.38 -21.79 2.45
CA GLU A 48 15.67 -21.41 3.04
C GLU A 48 16.35 -20.31 2.23
N VAL A 49 16.23 -20.35 0.91
CA VAL A 49 16.74 -19.32 0.01
C VAL A 49 15.94 -18.03 0.21
N MET A 50 14.61 -18.12 0.29
CA MET A 50 13.76 -16.99 0.58
C MET A 50 14.18 -16.26 1.87
N ARG A 51 14.45 -17.02 2.94
CA ARG A 51 14.84 -16.46 4.25
C ARG A 51 16.20 -15.78 4.26
N ARG A 52 17.06 -16.05 3.29
CA ARG A 52 18.35 -15.33 3.13
C ARG A 52 18.14 -13.89 2.65
N TYR A 53 17.08 -13.64 1.90
CA TYR A 53 16.77 -12.33 1.35
C TYR A 53 15.74 -11.55 2.17
N TYR A 54 14.78 -12.25 2.78
CA TYR A 54 13.66 -11.63 3.49
C TYR A 54 13.36 -12.37 4.79
N HIS A 55 13.63 -11.69 5.92
CA HIS A 55 13.45 -12.28 7.25
C HIS A 55 11.99 -12.21 7.72
N SER A 56 11.19 -11.32 7.14
CA SER A 56 9.78 -11.15 7.47
C SER A 56 8.90 -10.96 6.23
N LYS A 57 7.60 -11.20 6.40
CA LYS A 57 6.61 -10.89 5.37
C LYS A 57 6.52 -9.36 5.12
N GLY A 58 6.72 -8.55 6.15
CA GLY A 58 6.76 -7.10 6.04
C GLY A 58 7.92 -6.62 5.17
N GLU A 59 9.12 -7.16 5.39
CA GLU A 59 10.30 -6.86 4.58
C GLU A 59 10.12 -7.26 3.12
N LEU A 60 9.56 -8.45 2.85
CA LEU A 60 9.23 -8.89 1.50
C LEU A 60 8.19 -7.97 0.86
N PHE A 61 7.17 -7.56 1.62
CA PHE A 61 6.13 -6.65 1.13
C PHE A 61 6.71 -5.28 0.79
N ALA A 62 7.50 -4.70 1.69
CA ALA A 62 8.16 -3.42 1.48
C ALA A 62 9.02 -3.45 0.21
N ALA A 63 9.85 -4.49 0.04
CA ALA A 63 10.66 -4.67 -1.16
C ALA A 63 9.81 -4.86 -2.43
N ALA A 64 8.74 -5.66 -2.38
CA ALA A 64 7.85 -5.90 -3.51
C ALA A 64 7.11 -4.62 -3.93
N MET A 65 6.70 -3.80 -2.97
CA MET A 65 6.02 -2.52 -3.19
C MET A 65 6.99 -1.35 -3.41
N ARG A 66 8.31 -1.60 -3.40
CA ARG A 66 9.33 -0.56 -3.47
C ARG A 66 9.14 0.52 -2.40
N LEU A 67 8.72 0.09 -1.21
CA LEU A 67 8.71 1.02 -0.08
C LEU A 67 10.17 1.33 0.30
N PRO A 68 10.49 2.58 0.60
CA PRO A 68 11.88 3.01 0.86
C PRO A 68 12.52 2.30 2.04
N THR A 69 11.70 1.91 2.99
CA THR A 69 12.09 1.15 4.19
C THR A 69 10.87 0.36 4.63
N ASP A 70 11.05 -0.78 5.29
CA ASP A 70 9.94 -1.41 6.00
C ASP A 70 9.49 -0.48 7.15
N PRO A 71 8.34 0.22 7.04
CA PRO A 71 7.89 1.13 8.09
C PRO A 71 7.78 0.44 9.45
N ALA A 72 7.49 -0.86 9.46
CA ALA A 72 7.39 -1.64 10.68
C ALA A 72 8.72 -1.78 11.41
N SER A 73 9.85 -1.75 10.71
CA SER A 73 11.18 -1.84 11.31
C SER A 73 11.60 -0.56 12.04
N ALA A 74 11.10 0.60 11.59
CA ALA A 74 11.41 1.89 12.19
C ALA A 74 10.63 2.15 13.50
N ILE A 75 9.46 1.54 13.67
CA ILE A 75 8.55 1.79 14.80
C ILE A 75 9.20 1.52 16.16
N PRO A 76 9.90 0.40 16.42
CA PRO A 76 10.52 0.15 17.71
C PRO A 76 11.52 1.25 18.11
N ALA A 77 12.39 1.67 17.19
CA ALA A 77 13.35 2.72 17.43
C ALA A 77 12.68 4.08 17.65
N LEU A 78 11.61 4.35 16.92
CA LEU A 78 10.81 5.58 17.02
C LEU A 78 10.13 5.69 18.39
N LEU A 79 9.63 4.57 18.93
CA LEU A 79 8.87 4.50 20.18
C LEU A 79 9.75 4.27 21.42
N ALA A 80 10.96 3.74 21.28
CA ALA A 80 11.83 3.41 22.41
C ALA A 80 12.08 4.55 23.40
N PRO A 81 12.23 5.84 22.99
CA PRO A 81 12.39 6.95 23.93
C PRO A 81 11.08 7.39 24.62
N GLY A 82 9.95 6.71 24.36
CA GLY A 82 8.64 7.08 24.90
C GLY A 82 7.88 8.09 24.04
N LEU A 83 6.75 8.58 24.57
CA LEU A 83 5.85 9.46 23.81
C LEU A 83 6.33 10.92 23.78
N GLU A 84 7.15 11.36 24.74
CA GLU A 84 7.70 12.70 24.74
C GLU A 84 8.63 12.89 23.53
N GLY A 85 8.42 13.98 22.79
CA GLY A 85 9.16 14.26 21.54
C GLY A 85 8.90 13.28 20.39
N LEU A 86 7.93 12.36 20.52
CA LEU A 86 7.60 11.42 19.45
C LEU A 86 7.14 12.15 18.19
N GLY A 87 6.38 13.24 18.32
CA GLY A 87 5.95 14.07 17.19
C GLY A 87 7.15 14.58 16.37
N GLU A 88 8.19 15.08 17.03
CA GLU A 88 9.41 15.53 16.36
C GLU A 88 10.14 14.38 15.66
N ARG A 89 10.30 13.24 16.34
CA ARG A 89 10.94 12.06 15.74
C ARG A 89 10.21 11.56 14.48
N MET A 90 8.87 11.59 14.50
CA MET A 90 8.07 11.20 13.35
C MET A 90 8.26 12.15 12.16
N VAL A 91 8.26 13.46 12.40
CA VAL A 91 8.48 14.45 11.33
C VAL A 91 9.89 14.33 10.76
N ARG A 92 10.91 14.19 11.61
CA ARG A 92 12.30 14.01 11.17
C ARG A 92 12.48 12.74 10.35
N LEU A 93 11.87 11.63 10.77
CA LEU A 93 11.89 10.39 10.01
C LEU A 93 11.23 10.56 8.63
N MET A 94 10.07 11.19 8.57
CA MET A 94 9.38 11.47 7.31
C MET A 94 10.26 12.33 6.38
N LEU A 95 10.83 13.44 6.87
CA LEU A 95 11.67 14.31 6.07
C LEU A 95 12.93 13.59 5.58
N ALA A 96 13.63 12.86 6.46
CA ALA A 96 14.80 12.08 6.09
C ALA A 96 14.48 11.04 5.00
N THR A 97 13.35 10.32 5.15
CA THR A 97 12.89 9.33 4.17
C THR A 97 12.60 9.97 2.82
N LEU A 98 11.87 11.09 2.80
CA LEU A 98 11.45 11.76 1.57
C LEU A 98 12.53 12.70 0.97
N SER A 99 13.64 12.94 1.67
CA SER A 99 14.79 13.65 1.10
C SER A 99 15.49 12.85 0.00
N ASP A 100 15.40 11.52 0.02
CA ASP A 100 15.96 10.65 -1.00
C ASP A 100 15.12 10.74 -2.29
N PRO A 101 15.73 11.11 -3.45
CA PRO A 101 15.03 11.19 -4.73
C PRO A 101 14.46 9.85 -5.20
N GLU A 102 15.16 8.74 -4.97
CA GLU A 102 14.73 7.39 -5.39
C GLU A 102 13.46 6.99 -4.62
N VAL A 103 13.47 7.24 -3.31
CA VAL A 103 12.32 7.01 -2.42
C VAL A 103 11.09 7.80 -2.87
N ARG A 104 11.29 9.07 -3.23
CA ARG A 104 10.19 9.91 -3.72
C ARG A 104 9.60 9.39 -5.03
N GLU A 105 10.45 8.98 -5.97
CA GLU A 105 10.00 8.46 -7.26
C GLU A 105 9.27 7.13 -7.10
N ASP A 106 9.75 6.24 -6.24
CA ASP A 106 9.06 4.99 -5.91
C ASP A 106 7.71 5.24 -5.26
N MET A 107 7.61 6.21 -4.34
CA MET A 107 6.34 6.59 -3.71
C MET A 107 5.36 7.24 -4.70
N LEU A 108 5.85 8.09 -5.60
CA LEU A 108 5.04 8.66 -6.69
C LEU A 108 4.53 7.59 -7.64
N SER A 109 5.38 6.61 -7.96
CA SER A 109 5.03 5.45 -8.76
C SER A 109 3.92 4.61 -8.10
N LEU A 110 3.99 4.40 -6.78
CA LEU A 110 2.95 3.73 -6.00
C LEU A 110 1.63 4.48 -6.01
N ILE A 111 1.66 5.81 -5.83
CA ILE A 111 0.45 6.65 -5.87
C ILE A 111 -0.17 6.58 -7.26
N ARG A 112 0.62 6.68 -8.32
CA ARG A 112 0.13 6.54 -9.72
C ARG A 112 -0.44 5.15 -10.00
N ALA A 113 0.22 4.10 -9.53
CA ALA A 113 -0.24 2.72 -9.68
C ALA A 113 -1.48 2.42 -8.83
N GLY A 114 -1.58 2.97 -7.62
CA GLY A 114 -2.73 2.81 -6.72
C GLY A 114 -4.04 3.32 -7.30
N ALA A 115 -3.99 4.36 -8.14
CA ALA A 115 -5.16 4.85 -8.88
C ALA A 115 -5.68 3.83 -9.90
N SER A 116 -4.84 2.85 -10.31
CA SER A 116 -5.16 1.86 -11.34
C SER A 116 -5.34 0.44 -10.82
N ALA A 117 -4.98 0.14 -9.55
CA ALA A 117 -4.91 -1.21 -9.01
C ALA A 117 -5.50 -1.30 -7.58
N ALA A 118 -6.83 -1.34 -7.50
CA ALA A 118 -7.58 -1.46 -6.24
C ALA A 118 -7.09 -2.62 -5.33
N THR A 119 -6.59 -3.71 -5.92
CA THR A 119 -6.07 -4.87 -5.19
C THR A 119 -4.76 -4.61 -4.47
N LEU A 120 -3.83 -3.86 -5.08
CA LEU A 120 -2.57 -3.46 -4.43
C LEU A 120 -2.80 -2.41 -3.33
N THR A 121 -3.73 -1.48 -3.55
CA THR A 121 -4.16 -0.50 -2.55
C THR A 121 -4.70 -1.22 -1.31
N ARG A 122 -5.52 -2.24 -1.49
CA ARG A 122 -6.02 -3.06 -0.39
C ARG A 122 -4.89 -3.77 0.37
N ALA A 123 -3.94 -4.37 -0.32
CA ALA A 123 -2.80 -5.04 0.32
C ALA A 123 -1.93 -4.04 1.12
N LEU A 124 -1.75 -2.82 0.61
CA LEU A 124 -1.06 -1.74 1.33
C LEU A 124 -1.84 -1.29 2.57
N GLN A 125 -3.17 -1.15 2.47
CA GLN A 125 -4.03 -0.83 3.61
C GLN A 125 -3.92 -1.91 4.71
N GLU A 126 -4.04 -3.19 4.35
CA GLU A 126 -3.89 -4.31 5.29
C GLU A 126 -2.48 -4.34 5.93
N TYR A 127 -1.43 -4.07 5.14
CA TYR A 127 -0.06 -3.97 5.65
C TYR A 127 0.09 -2.83 6.65
N MET A 128 -0.37 -1.63 6.31
CA MET A 128 -0.30 -0.46 7.19
C MET A 128 -1.09 -0.69 8.48
N GLU A 129 -2.29 -1.26 8.38
CA GLU A 129 -3.12 -1.58 9.54
C GLU A 129 -2.38 -2.51 10.52
N ILE A 130 -1.91 -3.67 10.04
CA ILE A 130 -1.34 -4.73 10.87
C ILE A 130 0.06 -4.37 11.40
N ASN A 131 0.90 -3.76 10.57
CA ASN A 131 2.33 -3.60 10.89
C ASN A 131 2.69 -2.21 11.43
N VAL A 132 1.87 -1.21 11.15
CA VAL A 132 2.11 0.17 11.57
C VAL A 132 1.07 0.61 12.59
N ILE A 133 -0.20 0.70 12.17
CA ILE A 133 -1.26 1.29 12.99
C ILE A 133 -1.45 0.51 14.29
N ASP A 134 -1.65 -0.81 14.23
CA ASP A 134 -1.89 -1.64 15.42
C ASP A 134 -0.71 -1.59 16.40
N ARG A 135 0.52 -1.57 15.91
CA ARG A 135 1.71 -1.46 16.76
C ARG A 135 1.81 -0.11 17.46
N VAL A 136 1.57 0.97 16.72
CA VAL A 136 1.61 2.33 17.28
C VAL A 136 0.45 2.52 18.27
N VAL A 137 -0.75 2.08 17.92
CA VAL A 137 -1.94 2.13 18.81
C VAL A 137 -1.66 1.42 20.13
N THR A 138 -1.10 0.21 20.07
CA THR A 138 -0.76 -0.58 21.27
C THR A 138 0.30 0.12 22.12
N ALA A 139 1.31 0.71 21.51
CA ALA A 139 2.40 1.36 22.22
C ALA A 139 2.00 2.73 22.81
N VAL A 140 1.16 3.48 22.12
CA VAL A 140 0.69 4.80 22.56
C VAL A 140 -0.30 4.67 23.72
N GLY A 141 -1.21 3.69 23.71
CA GLY A 141 -2.07 3.35 24.85
C GLY A 141 -2.99 4.48 25.34
N VAL A 142 -3.28 5.48 24.49
CA VAL A 142 -4.16 6.62 24.84
C VAL A 142 -5.59 6.39 24.37
N PRO A 143 -6.59 7.08 24.95
CA PRO A 143 -7.97 7.03 24.44
C PRO A 143 -8.03 7.40 22.96
N ASP A 144 -8.89 6.72 22.21
CA ASP A 144 -9.07 6.93 20.76
C ASP A 144 -7.78 6.79 19.93
N ALA A 145 -6.81 5.97 20.40
CA ALA A 145 -5.47 5.84 19.80
C ALA A 145 -5.54 5.57 18.29
N ARG A 146 -6.46 4.74 17.82
CA ARG A 146 -6.61 4.43 16.40
C ARG A 146 -6.96 5.67 15.56
N MET A 147 -7.89 6.50 16.01
CA MET A 147 -8.26 7.75 15.34
C MET A 147 -7.08 8.74 15.37
N ARG A 148 -6.38 8.84 16.50
CA ARG A 148 -5.20 9.71 16.65
C ARG A 148 -4.08 9.30 15.70
N VAL A 149 -3.76 8.01 15.64
CA VAL A 149 -2.74 7.48 14.71
C VAL A 149 -3.15 7.69 13.25
N ALA A 150 -4.43 7.50 12.91
CA ALA A 150 -4.93 7.79 11.57
C ALA A 150 -4.78 9.26 11.19
N LEU A 151 -5.12 10.19 12.10
CA LEU A 151 -4.94 11.63 11.90
C LEU A 151 -3.47 12.01 11.75
N ILE A 152 -2.59 11.47 12.61
CA ILE A 152 -1.14 11.70 12.52
C ILE A 152 -0.60 11.22 11.18
N SER A 153 -0.95 10.00 10.77
CA SER A 153 -0.51 9.44 9.48
C SER A 153 -0.99 10.28 8.31
N SER A 154 -2.27 10.72 8.33
CA SER A 154 -2.85 11.58 7.29
C SER A 154 -2.14 12.94 7.23
N TYR A 155 -1.78 13.51 8.39
CA TYR A 155 -1.09 14.78 8.47
C TYR A 155 0.34 14.69 7.91
N LEU A 156 1.09 13.64 8.30
CA LEU A 156 2.44 13.39 7.78
C LEU A 156 2.43 13.14 6.27
N VAL A 157 1.51 12.33 5.77
CA VAL A 157 1.34 12.09 4.33
C VAL A 157 0.99 13.37 3.61
N GLY A 158 0.08 14.19 4.14
CA GLY A 158 -0.31 15.47 3.55
C GLY A 158 0.84 16.46 3.48
N VAL A 159 1.60 16.62 4.57
CA VAL A 159 2.80 17.48 4.60
C VAL A 159 3.87 16.98 3.63
N GLY A 160 4.14 15.68 3.61
CA GLY A 160 5.10 15.08 2.69
C GLY A 160 4.69 15.27 1.23
N ALA A 161 3.44 15.00 0.89
CA ALA A 161 2.91 15.21 -0.45
C ALA A 161 2.96 16.69 -0.87
N GLY A 162 2.53 17.59 0.01
CA GLY A 162 2.56 19.04 -0.24
C GLY A 162 3.98 19.55 -0.50
N ARG A 163 4.96 19.06 0.27
CA ARG A 163 6.36 19.50 0.16
C ARG A 163 7.08 18.92 -1.05
N TYR A 164 6.98 17.63 -1.26
CA TYR A 164 7.85 16.92 -2.20
C TYR A 164 7.18 16.55 -3.53
N VAL A 165 5.85 16.38 -3.53
CA VAL A 165 5.08 15.96 -4.70
C VAL A 165 4.43 17.15 -5.40
N ILE A 166 3.59 17.88 -4.66
CA ILE A 166 2.84 19.04 -5.19
C ILE A 166 3.72 20.30 -5.26
N ARG A 167 4.75 20.34 -4.39
CA ARG A 167 5.69 21.47 -4.25
C ARG A 167 4.99 22.78 -3.92
N MET A 168 4.14 22.73 -2.89
CA MET A 168 3.40 23.90 -2.42
C MET A 168 4.35 24.89 -1.73
N GLU A 169 4.48 26.11 -2.28
CA GLU A 169 5.22 27.17 -1.59
C GLU A 169 4.36 27.82 -0.49
N PRO A 170 4.97 28.25 0.64
CA PRO A 170 6.40 28.22 1.00
C PRO A 170 6.89 26.90 1.62
N LEU A 171 6.06 25.86 1.72
CA LEU A 171 6.40 24.58 2.36
C LEU A 171 7.54 23.86 1.63
N ALA A 172 7.56 23.93 0.30
CA ALA A 172 8.55 23.21 -0.51
C ALA A 172 9.97 23.77 -0.32
N SER A 173 10.12 25.08 -0.18
CA SER A 173 11.40 25.77 0.00
C SER A 173 11.81 25.94 1.47
N ALA A 174 10.92 25.65 2.42
CA ALA A 174 11.21 25.79 3.85
C ALA A 174 12.35 24.85 4.27
N SER A 175 13.16 25.25 5.26
CA SER A 175 14.16 24.35 5.87
C SER A 175 13.47 23.21 6.63
N ASP A 176 14.11 22.05 6.68
CA ASP A 176 13.59 20.89 7.44
C ASP A 176 13.35 21.23 8.91
N GLU A 177 14.27 21.98 9.51
CA GLU A 177 14.15 22.41 10.92
C GLU A 177 12.93 23.33 11.13
N TYR A 178 12.61 24.17 10.16
CA TYR A 178 11.41 25.01 10.22
C TYR A 178 10.14 24.19 10.12
N VAL A 179 10.11 23.20 9.20
CA VAL A 179 8.99 22.27 9.06
C VAL A 179 8.78 21.44 10.32
N VAL A 180 9.88 20.93 10.93
CA VAL A 180 9.82 20.20 12.20
C VAL A 180 9.18 21.06 13.29
N ARG A 181 9.62 22.30 13.47
CA ARG A 181 9.07 23.20 14.49
C ARG A 181 7.58 23.51 14.30
N LEU A 182 7.10 23.54 13.05
CA LEU A 182 5.69 23.80 12.77
C LEU A 182 4.81 22.56 12.90
N VAL A 183 5.29 21.42 12.48
CA VAL A 183 4.49 20.19 12.33
C VAL A 183 4.51 19.34 13.60
N ALA A 184 5.68 19.22 14.26
CA ALA A 184 5.84 18.33 15.40
C ALA A 184 4.90 18.65 16.59
N PRO A 185 4.63 19.91 16.95
CA PRO A 185 3.71 20.21 18.05
C PRO A 185 2.29 19.71 17.81
N THR A 186 1.79 19.79 16.57
CA THR A 186 0.45 19.28 16.22
C THR A 186 0.37 17.77 16.39
N ILE A 187 1.40 17.05 15.93
CA ILE A 187 1.48 15.59 16.11
C ILE A 187 1.59 15.24 17.60
N GLN A 188 2.43 15.97 18.32
CA GLN A 188 2.63 15.74 19.75
C GLN A 188 1.32 15.97 20.56
N ALA A 189 0.54 17.00 20.20
CA ALA A 189 -0.76 17.23 20.81
C ALA A 189 -1.76 16.09 20.55
N LEU A 190 -1.74 15.48 19.37
CA LEU A 190 -2.55 14.29 19.08
C LEU A 190 -2.12 13.06 19.88
N LEU A 191 -0.86 12.99 20.32
CA LEU A 191 -0.34 11.91 21.17
C LEU A 191 -0.63 12.14 22.65
N ASP A 192 -0.96 13.36 23.07
CA ASP A 192 -1.28 13.67 24.47
C ASP A 192 -2.69 13.18 24.83
N PRO A 193 -2.83 12.27 25.83
CA PRO A 193 -4.12 11.78 26.29
C PRO A 193 -5.04 12.90 26.86
N ARG A 194 -4.42 14.01 27.29
CA ARG A 194 -5.17 15.18 27.82
C ARG A 194 -5.81 16.04 26.73
N THR A 195 -5.38 15.90 25.48
CA THR A 195 -6.00 16.58 24.35
C THR A 195 -7.29 15.85 23.97
N PRO A 196 -8.50 16.42 24.25
CA PRO A 196 -9.75 15.74 23.94
C PRO A 196 -10.00 15.70 22.44
N LEU A 197 -10.40 14.54 21.92
CA LEU A 197 -11.01 14.48 20.60
C LEU A 197 -12.53 14.73 20.70
N PRO A 198 -13.12 15.42 19.72
CA PRO A 198 -14.56 15.53 19.65
C PRO A 198 -15.20 14.14 19.63
N LYS A 199 -16.22 13.93 20.45
CA LYS A 199 -16.98 12.68 20.41
C LYS A 199 -17.71 12.58 19.06
N PRO A 200 -17.74 11.40 18.42
CA PRO A 200 -18.54 11.24 17.22
C PRO A 200 -20.01 11.55 17.55
N THR A 201 -20.55 12.54 16.87
CA THR A 201 -21.99 12.78 16.91
C THR A 201 -22.70 11.59 16.28
N ARG A 202 -23.79 11.12 16.87
CA ARG A 202 -24.54 9.92 16.44
C ARG A 202 -25.06 9.97 14.99
N ASP A 203 -24.86 11.08 14.29
CA ASP A 203 -25.29 11.31 12.90
C ASP A 203 -24.25 10.99 11.83
N THR A 204 -23.16 10.31 12.16
CA THR A 204 -22.26 9.80 11.12
C THR A 204 -22.82 8.50 10.54
N THR A 205 -23.89 8.60 9.78
CA THR A 205 -24.18 7.63 8.72
C THR A 205 -22.93 7.50 7.88
N PRO A 206 -22.35 6.31 7.70
CA PRO A 206 -21.22 6.15 6.77
C PRO A 206 -21.65 6.75 5.43
N ARG A 207 -20.86 7.64 4.86
CA ARG A 207 -21.09 8.07 3.49
C ARG A 207 -21.06 6.81 2.62
N GLN A 208 -22.22 6.33 2.23
CA GLN A 208 -22.40 5.35 1.16
C GLN A 208 -22.06 6.04 -0.16
N GLY A 209 -20.77 6.28 -0.37
CA GLY A 209 -20.28 7.08 -1.48
C GLY A 209 -19.58 6.25 -2.55
N THR A 210 -19.97 4.98 -2.76
CA THR A 210 -19.43 4.18 -3.87
C THR A 210 -20.46 3.26 -4.52
N THR A 211 -21.61 3.03 -3.92
CA THR A 211 -22.63 2.13 -4.48
C THR A 211 -23.45 2.83 -5.58
N GLU A 212 -23.82 4.10 -5.38
CA GLU A 212 -24.61 4.85 -6.39
C GLU A 212 -23.85 5.16 -7.67
N ALA A 213 -22.53 5.37 -7.60
CA ALA A 213 -21.71 5.57 -8.80
C ALA A 213 -21.52 4.27 -9.62
N GLN A 214 -21.51 3.12 -8.97
CA GLN A 214 -21.47 1.82 -9.63
C GLN A 214 -22.83 1.42 -10.23
N GLU A 215 -23.92 1.65 -9.54
CA GLU A 215 -25.27 1.42 -10.06
C GLU A 215 -25.63 2.34 -11.23
N ALA A 216 -25.18 3.62 -11.20
CA ALA A 216 -25.35 4.54 -12.32
C ALA A 216 -24.54 4.14 -13.56
N GLN A 217 -23.40 3.49 -13.38
CA GLN A 217 -22.56 3.02 -14.48
C GLN A 217 -23.07 1.71 -15.09
N GLU A 218 -23.70 0.86 -14.28
CA GLU A 218 -24.33 -0.39 -14.74
C GLU A 218 -25.67 -0.12 -15.44
N ALA A 219 -26.42 0.91 -15.01
CA ALA A 219 -27.66 1.34 -15.65
C ALA A 219 -27.45 2.06 -17.00
N SER A 220 -26.22 2.50 -17.31
CA SER A 220 -25.87 3.18 -18.56
C SER A 220 -25.29 2.25 -19.65
N ALA A 221 -25.22 0.96 -19.43
CA ALA A 221 -24.82 0.01 -20.46
C ALA A 221 -25.94 -0.16 -21.49
N PRO A 222 -25.67 -0.07 -22.81
CA PRO A 222 -26.70 -0.28 -23.84
C PRO A 222 -27.21 -1.73 -23.79
N PRO A 223 -28.52 -1.96 -24.02
CA PRO A 223 -29.09 -3.29 -23.99
C PRO A 223 -28.43 -4.16 -25.05
N THR A 224 -27.91 -5.30 -24.63
CA THR A 224 -27.39 -6.34 -25.53
C THR A 224 -28.54 -6.78 -26.46
N ALA A 225 -28.36 -6.63 -27.76
CA ALA A 225 -29.31 -7.09 -28.74
C ALA A 225 -29.57 -8.61 -28.59
N PRO A 226 -30.82 -9.07 -28.73
CA PRO A 226 -31.12 -10.49 -28.66
C PRO A 226 -30.45 -11.21 -29.82
N ALA A 227 -29.80 -12.32 -29.53
CA ALA A 227 -29.24 -13.23 -30.54
C ALA A 227 -30.34 -13.69 -31.45
N GLU A 228 -30.18 -13.49 -32.77
CA GLU A 228 -31.00 -14.06 -33.79
C GLU A 228 -31.03 -15.58 -33.65
N ALA A 229 -32.22 -16.13 -33.55
CA ALA A 229 -32.46 -17.56 -33.58
C ALA A 229 -32.09 -18.10 -34.94
N ASP A 230 -31.15 -19.00 -34.97
CA ASP A 230 -30.74 -19.76 -36.14
C ASP A 230 -31.87 -20.72 -36.52
N ASP A 231 -32.47 -20.50 -37.70
CA ASP A 231 -33.52 -21.30 -38.27
C ASP A 231 -32.88 -22.56 -38.90
N PRO A 232 -33.35 -23.79 -38.63
CA PRO A 232 -32.76 -24.98 -39.23
C PRO A 232 -33.15 -25.11 -40.71
N PRO A 233 -32.24 -25.52 -41.61
CA PRO A 233 -32.56 -25.66 -43.03
C PRO A 233 -33.47 -26.84 -43.25
N GLY A 234 -34.62 -26.51 -43.87
CA GLY A 234 -35.63 -27.45 -44.28
C GLY A 234 -35.12 -28.51 -45.31
N GLY A 235 -35.44 -29.75 -45.00
CA GLY A 235 -35.20 -30.87 -45.88
C GLY A 235 -35.96 -30.75 -47.16
N SER A 236 -35.30 -30.85 -48.28
CA SER A 236 -35.94 -31.13 -49.56
C SER A 236 -35.73 -32.59 -49.96
N MET A 237 -36.84 -33.31 -49.97
CA MET A 237 -36.98 -34.61 -50.55
C MET A 237 -36.77 -34.52 -52.08
N THR A 238 -35.98 -35.40 -52.66
CA THR A 238 -36.01 -35.73 -54.08
C THR A 238 -36.51 -37.14 -54.27
N PRO A 239 -37.42 -37.36 -55.17
CA PRO A 239 -37.84 -38.72 -55.52
C PRO A 239 -37.11 -39.22 -56.78
N GLY A 240 -36.76 -40.48 -56.72
CA GLY A 240 -36.86 -41.52 -57.68
C GLY A 240 -36.36 -41.41 -59.14
N GLY A 241 -35.76 -42.50 -59.59
CA GLY A 241 -35.59 -42.83 -60.96
C GLY A 241 -34.52 -43.87 -61.22
N ALA A 242 -34.99 -45.14 -61.28
CA ALA A 242 -34.26 -46.20 -61.96
C ALA A 242 -34.46 -46.05 -63.47
N PRO A 243 -33.76 -46.79 -64.36
CA PRO A 243 -33.51 -48.23 -64.24
C PRO A 243 -32.06 -48.63 -64.16
#